data_d46f1fe637beb5e26ac6a18c21c43d08
#
_entry.id   d46f1fe637beb5e26ac6a18c21c43d08
#
_cell.length_a   1.000
_cell.length_b   1.000
_cell.length_c   1.000
_cell.angle_alpha   90.00
_cell.angle_beta   90.00
_cell.angle_gamma   90.00
#
_symmetry.space_group_name_H-M   'P 1'
#
loop_
_entity.id
_entity.type
_entity.pdbx_description
1 polymer ?
#
loop_
_entity_poly.entity_id
_entity_poly.type
_entity_poly.pdbx_seq_one_letter_code
_entity_poly.pdbx_strand_id
1 'polypeptide(L)'
;RLKEREWQLAVTLSGGEVMAQNMDYVVELAKRLHSKGYSVYIDTCGFAPYENYEKILPYADVFLYDIKAIDDDVHRSNTRVSNRLILDNLAKLGRAGARIYIRMPLIAGLNDSEEDMLKVIAFLRDNSIPVLQVNLLPYHELGQDKLEKLGKERHDYGFNPPSKQHLNELVQLFNQNGYNNTKIGG
;
A
#
# COMPACT_ATOMS: atom_id res chain seq x y z
N ARG A 1 3.96 -1.28 30.73
CA ARG A 1 2.81 -0.35 30.78
C ARG A 1 2.86 0.49 29.53
N LEU A 2 2.17 0.07 28.44
CA LEU A 2 1.87 0.94 27.31
C LEU A 2 0.88 1.99 27.84
N LYS A 3 1.35 3.23 28.00
CA LYS A 3 0.45 4.35 28.23
C LYS A 3 -0.51 4.40 27.03
N GLU A 4 -1.81 4.43 27.30
CA GLU A 4 -2.84 4.80 26.34
C GLU A 4 -2.40 6.11 25.67
N ARG A 5 -2.00 6.03 24.41
CA ARG A 5 -1.73 7.23 23.63
C ARG A 5 -3.09 7.82 23.29
N GLU A 6 -3.40 8.94 23.91
CA GLU A 6 -4.46 9.83 23.44
C GLU A 6 -4.33 10.01 21.93
N TRP A 7 -5.44 10.16 21.23
CA TRP A 7 -5.58 10.29 19.77
C TRP A 7 -4.48 11.18 19.18
N GLN A 8 -3.37 10.60 18.75
CA GLN A 8 -2.35 11.33 18.02
C GLN A 8 -2.86 11.56 16.60
N LEU A 9 -2.90 12.82 16.18
CA LEU A 9 -3.20 13.17 14.81
C LEU A 9 -2.15 12.50 13.90
N ALA A 10 -2.61 11.70 12.95
CA ALA A 10 -1.75 11.09 11.96
C ALA A 10 -1.61 12.02 10.74
N VAL A 11 -0.41 12.13 10.22
CA VAL A 11 -0.11 12.84 8.97
C VAL A 11 0.36 11.82 7.95
N THR A 12 -0.32 11.73 6.82
CA THR A 12 0.10 10.88 5.71
C THR A 12 0.91 11.69 4.72
N LEU A 13 2.15 11.32 4.50
CA LEU A 13 2.96 11.82 3.40
C LEU A 13 2.62 11.01 2.15
N SER A 14 2.05 11.68 1.16
CA SER A 14 1.52 11.11 -0.08
C SER A 14 1.74 12.07 -1.25
N GLY A 15 1.44 11.63 -2.47
CA GLY A 15 1.51 12.44 -3.69
C GLY A 15 2.58 11.95 -4.66
N GLY A 16 2.14 11.30 -5.75
CA GLY A 16 3.02 10.54 -6.63
C GLY A 16 3.67 9.38 -5.87
N GLU A 17 4.98 9.19 -5.99
CA GLU A 17 5.74 8.27 -5.15
C GLU A 17 6.65 9.08 -4.21
N VAL A 18 6.29 9.13 -2.94
CA VAL A 18 7.01 9.90 -1.91
C VAL A 18 8.44 9.42 -1.76
N MET A 19 8.65 8.11 -1.87
CA MET A 19 9.96 7.49 -1.69
C MET A 19 10.90 7.71 -2.89
N ALA A 20 10.40 8.27 -4.00
CA ALA A 20 11.18 8.66 -5.17
C ALA A 20 11.42 10.19 -5.25
N GLN A 21 11.02 10.94 -4.23
CA GLN A 21 11.21 12.39 -4.17
C GLN A 21 12.59 12.78 -3.60
N ASN A 22 12.81 14.08 -3.38
CA ASN A 22 14.00 14.53 -2.65
C ASN A 22 13.94 14.04 -1.21
N MET A 23 14.73 13.00 -0.91
CA MET A 23 14.69 12.32 0.39
C MET A 23 15.20 13.18 1.54
N ASP A 24 16.08 14.15 1.30
CA ASP A 24 16.54 15.06 2.36
C ASP A 24 15.37 15.92 2.86
N TYR A 25 14.52 16.38 1.93
CA TYR A 25 13.30 17.10 2.28
C TYR A 25 12.26 16.21 2.98
N VAL A 26 12.00 15.03 2.43
CA VAL A 26 10.97 14.10 2.96
C VAL A 26 11.34 13.62 4.36
N VAL A 27 12.59 13.26 4.59
CA VAL A 27 13.10 12.82 5.89
C VAL A 27 13.05 13.96 6.91
N GLU A 28 13.48 15.18 6.55
CA GLU A 28 13.43 16.32 7.46
C GLU A 28 11.97 16.68 7.82
N LEU A 29 11.04 16.60 6.87
CA LEU A 29 9.61 16.79 7.13
C LEU A 29 9.08 15.74 8.11
N ALA A 30 9.34 14.45 7.84
CA ALA A 30 8.92 13.35 8.70
C ALA A 30 9.49 13.51 10.14
N LYS A 31 10.77 13.83 10.25
CA LYS A 31 11.45 14.10 11.52
C LYS A 31 10.78 15.23 12.31
N ARG A 32 10.45 16.34 11.64
CA ARG A 32 9.75 17.48 12.28
C ARG A 32 8.34 17.12 12.74
N LEU A 33 7.60 16.38 11.94
CA LEU A 33 6.27 15.89 12.31
C LEU A 33 6.36 14.96 13.52
N HIS A 34 7.26 13.99 13.47
CA HIS A 34 7.48 13.03 14.54
C HIS A 34 7.91 13.74 15.86
N SER A 35 8.81 14.73 15.78
CA SER A 35 9.25 15.49 16.95
C SER A 35 8.14 16.34 17.59
N LYS A 36 7.09 16.67 16.84
CA LYS A 36 5.89 17.35 17.34
C LYS A 36 4.82 16.38 17.87
N GLY A 37 5.09 15.08 17.88
CA GLY A 37 4.19 14.06 18.39
C GLY A 37 3.13 13.59 17.38
N TYR A 38 3.23 13.94 16.10
CA TYR A 38 2.36 13.38 15.06
C TYR A 38 2.81 11.97 14.71
N SER A 39 1.84 11.09 14.45
CA SER A 39 2.11 9.81 13.77
C SER A 39 2.33 10.07 12.28
N VAL A 40 3.44 9.58 11.75
CA VAL A 40 3.82 9.78 10.33
C VAL A 40 3.53 8.51 9.55
N TYR A 41 2.64 8.61 8.58
CA TYR A 41 2.29 7.53 7.66
C TYR A 41 2.91 7.82 6.29
N ILE A 42 3.52 6.80 5.70
CA ILE A 42 4.16 6.89 4.38
C ILE A 42 3.31 6.13 3.38
N ASP A 43 2.76 6.84 2.41
CA ASP A 43 2.00 6.27 1.30
C ASP A 43 2.94 5.96 0.14
N THR A 44 3.13 4.70 -0.20
CA THR A 44 4.12 4.26 -1.20
C THR A 44 3.63 3.07 -2.03
N CYS A 45 3.99 3.07 -3.31
CA CYS A 45 3.86 1.90 -4.17
C CYS A 45 5.08 0.98 -4.12
N GLY A 46 6.11 1.31 -3.35
CA GLY A 46 7.29 0.48 -3.19
C GLY A 46 8.35 0.61 -4.29
N PHE A 47 8.12 1.41 -5.32
CA PHE A 47 9.02 1.52 -6.47
C PHE A 47 10.03 2.67 -6.27
N ALA A 48 10.98 2.45 -5.36
CA ALA A 48 12.08 3.37 -5.09
C ALA A 48 13.30 2.58 -4.55
N PRO A 49 14.52 3.14 -4.57
CA PRO A 49 15.68 2.52 -3.94
C PRO A 49 15.45 2.24 -2.45
N TYR A 50 15.87 1.07 -1.94
CA TYR A 50 15.65 0.68 -0.56
C TYR A 50 16.31 1.63 0.45
N GLU A 51 17.43 2.21 0.10
CA GLU A 51 18.16 3.20 0.91
C GLU A 51 17.29 4.39 1.30
N ASN A 52 16.29 4.72 0.49
CA ASN A 52 15.32 5.78 0.81
C ASN A 52 14.41 5.36 1.97
N TYR A 53 13.99 4.09 1.99
CA TYR A 53 13.21 3.53 3.10
C TYR A 53 14.02 3.45 4.39
N GLU A 54 15.30 3.07 4.32
CA GLU A 54 16.19 3.06 5.49
C GLU A 54 16.32 4.44 6.13
N LYS A 55 16.41 5.50 5.32
CA LYS A 55 16.50 6.88 5.81
C LYS A 55 15.26 7.34 6.57
N ILE A 56 14.07 6.93 6.12
CA ILE A 56 12.81 7.40 6.71
C ILE A 56 12.29 6.50 7.84
N LEU A 57 12.72 5.24 7.87
CA LEU A 57 12.25 4.24 8.81
C LEU A 57 12.24 4.71 10.29
N PRO A 58 13.24 5.46 10.79
CA PRO A 58 13.23 5.96 12.18
C PRO A 58 12.12 6.96 12.50
N TYR A 59 11.47 7.53 11.49
CA TYR A 59 10.46 8.59 11.61
C TYR A 59 9.10 8.19 11.09
N ALA A 60 8.99 7.01 10.47
CA ALA A 60 7.74 6.49 9.92
C ALA A 60 7.07 5.56 10.95
N ASP A 61 5.83 5.86 11.31
CA ASP A 61 5.05 5.01 12.21
C ASP A 61 4.36 3.86 11.47
N VAL A 62 3.91 4.09 10.23
CA VAL A 62 3.22 3.09 9.39
C VAL A 62 3.55 3.35 7.92
N PHE A 63 3.76 2.27 7.17
CA PHE A 63 3.77 2.30 5.71
C PHE A 63 2.42 1.83 5.16
N LEU A 64 1.78 2.67 4.37
CA LEU A 64 0.64 2.32 3.55
C LEU A 64 1.20 1.81 2.21
N TYR A 65 1.28 0.49 2.06
CA TYR A 65 2.04 -0.14 1.00
C TYR A 65 1.13 -0.76 -0.06
N ASP A 66 1.24 -0.29 -1.29
CA ASP A 66 0.41 -0.76 -2.40
C ASP A 66 0.97 -2.02 -3.06
N ILE A 67 0.18 -3.09 -3.13
CA ILE A 67 0.40 -4.24 -4.01
C ILE A 67 -0.66 -4.18 -5.13
N LYS A 68 -0.25 -3.76 -6.32
CA LYS A 68 -1.17 -3.59 -7.46
C LYS A 68 -1.44 -4.89 -8.20
N ALA A 69 -0.46 -5.78 -8.29
CA ALA A 69 -0.59 -7.16 -8.73
C ALA A 69 0.58 -7.96 -8.18
N ILE A 70 0.33 -9.20 -7.78
CA ILE A 70 1.37 -10.13 -7.31
C ILE A 70 2.10 -10.78 -8.50
N ASP A 71 1.39 -11.03 -9.58
CA ASP A 71 1.95 -11.53 -10.82
C ASP A 71 2.72 -10.41 -11.55
N ASP A 72 3.99 -10.68 -11.93
CA ASP A 72 4.86 -9.67 -12.55
C ASP A 72 4.40 -9.29 -13.96
N ASP A 73 3.85 -10.23 -14.72
CA ASP A 73 3.38 -9.96 -16.09
C ASP A 73 2.11 -9.10 -16.05
N VAL A 74 1.18 -9.41 -15.16
CA VAL A 74 -0.01 -8.58 -14.90
C VAL A 74 0.41 -7.20 -14.41
N HIS A 75 1.37 -7.12 -13.48
CA HIS A 75 1.86 -5.84 -12.98
C HIS A 75 2.49 -5.00 -14.10
N ARG A 76 3.37 -5.59 -14.92
CA ARG A 76 4.04 -4.92 -16.05
C ARG A 76 3.06 -4.44 -17.12
N SER A 77 2.07 -5.24 -17.45
CA SER A 77 1.08 -4.86 -18.49
C SER A 77 0.29 -3.61 -18.08
N ASN A 78 0.04 -3.42 -16.76
CA ASN A 78 -0.76 -2.32 -16.24
C ASN A 78 0.06 -1.11 -15.77
N THR A 79 1.28 -1.32 -15.26
CA THR A 79 2.12 -0.24 -14.70
C THR A 79 3.36 0.06 -15.52
N ARG A 80 3.70 -0.80 -16.50
CA ARG A 80 4.90 -0.77 -17.35
C ARG A 80 6.23 -1.00 -16.61
N VAL A 81 6.18 -1.40 -15.34
CA VAL A 81 7.35 -1.72 -14.53
C VAL A 81 7.17 -3.08 -13.85
N SER A 82 8.30 -3.74 -13.52
CA SER A 82 8.28 -4.99 -12.75
C SER A 82 7.92 -4.73 -11.29
N ASN A 83 7.19 -5.68 -10.68
CA ASN A 83 6.90 -5.65 -9.25
C ASN A 83 8.05 -6.19 -8.38
N ARG A 84 9.13 -6.73 -8.96
CA ARG A 84 10.23 -7.37 -8.22
C ARG A 84 10.86 -6.45 -7.18
N LEU A 85 11.18 -5.20 -7.57
CA LEU A 85 11.71 -4.20 -6.64
C LEU A 85 10.71 -3.89 -5.52
N ILE A 86 9.43 -3.79 -5.87
CA ILE A 86 8.34 -3.51 -4.94
C ILE A 86 8.24 -4.62 -3.88
N LEU A 87 8.20 -5.88 -4.31
CA LEU A 87 8.10 -7.03 -3.41
C LEU A 87 9.38 -7.22 -2.58
N ASP A 88 10.57 -6.99 -3.16
CA ASP A 88 11.84 -7.03 -2.43
C ASP A 88 11.88 -5.96 -1.32
N ASN A 89 11.49 -4.73 -1.63
CA ASN A 89 11.39 -3.64 -0.66
C ASN A 89 10.40 -3.97 0.47
N LEU A 90 9.24 -4.54 0.13
CA LEU A 90 8.25 -4.96 1.12
C LEU A 90 8.82 -6.02 2.08
N ALA A 91 9.50 -7.03 1.53
CA ALA A 91 10.16 -8.06 2.33
C ALA A 91 11.28 -7.48 3.23
N LYS A 92 12.06 -6.52 2.72
CA LYS A 92 13.10 -5.83 3.50
C LYS A 92 12.49 -4.99 4.63
N LEU A 93 11.42 -4.23 4.36
CA LEU A 93 10.69 -3.48 5.37
C LEU A 93 10.11 -4.41 6.46
N GLY A 94 9.56 -5.56 6.08
CA GLY A 94 9.09 -6.57 7.02
C GLY A 94 10.20 -7.04 7.96
N ARG A 95 11.37 -7.39 7.40
CA ARG A 95 12.55 -7.80 8.19
C ARG A 95 13.10 -6.68 9.09
N ALA A 96 12.95 -5.43 8.68
CA ALA A 96 13.32 -4.27 9.49
C ALA A 96 12.29 -3.96 10.61
N GLY A 97 11.22 -4.74 10.72
CA GLY A 97 10.18 -4.56 11.74
C GLY A 97 9.24 -3.36 11.49
N ALA A 98 9.16 -2.88 10.25
CA ALA A 98 8.25 -1.82 9.89
C ALA A 98 6.79 -2.21 10.13
N ARG A 99 5.97 -1.26 10.58
CA ARG A 99 4.53 -1.43 10.70
C ARG A 99 3.89 -1.16 9.35
N ILE A 100 3.17 -2.14 8.80
CA ILE A 100 2.72 -2.10 7.40
C ILE A 100 1.21 -2.33 7.33
N TYR A 101 0.53 -1.45 6.59
CA TYR A 101 -0.81 -1.69 6.05
C TYR A 101 -0.66 -2.03 4.57
N ILE A 102 -1.10 -3.22 4.18
CA ILE A 102 -1.17 -3.60 2.77
C ILE A 102 -2.41 -2.99 2.17
N ARG A 103 -2.25 -2.32 1.03
CA ARG A 103 -3.36 -1.80 0.24
C ARG A 103 -3.35 -2.47 -1.13
N MET A 104 -4.49 -2.93 -1.55
CA MET A 104 -4.66 -3.66 -2.80
C MET A 104 -5.73 -2.99 -3.65
N PRO A 105 -5.36 -2.11 -4.60
CA PRO A 105 -6.29 -1.62 -5.61
C PRO A 105 -6.77 -2.79 -6.48
N LEU A 106 -8.08 -3.10 -6.42
CA LEU A 106 -8.66 -4.26 -7.10
C LEU A 106 -9.50 -3.85 -8.30
N ILE A 107 -9.22 -4.48 -9.42
CA ILE A 107 -9.92 -4.34 -10.70
C ILE A 107 -10.50 -5.70 -11.06
N ALA A 108 -11.82 -5.74 -11.33
CA ALA A 108 -12.52 -6.96 -11.64
C ALA A 108 -11.90 -7.69 -12.86
N GLY A 109 -11.60 -8.97 -12.68
CA GLY A 109 -11.03 -9.83 -13.71
C GLY A 109 -9.57 -9.58 -14.07
N LEU A 110 -8.88 -8.68 -13.34
CA LEU A 110 -7.47 -8.35 -13.59
C LEU A 110 -6.54 -8.85 -12.47
N ASN A 111 -6.83 -8.50 -11.24
CA ASN A 111 -5.99 -8.77 -10.07
C ASN A 111 -6.82 -9.12 -8.83
N ASP A 112 -8.06 -9.53 -9.00
CA ASP A 112 -9.00 -9.82 -7.93
C ASP A 112 -9.33 -11.31 -7.79
N SER A 113 -8.57 -12.20 -8.45
CA SER A 113 -8.81 -13.63 -8.35
C SER A 113 -8.42 -14.18 -6.96
N GLU A 114 -9.12 -15.24 -6.51
CA GLU A 114 -8.76 -15.95 -5.29
C GLU A 114 -7.31 -16.47 -5.35
N GLU A 115 -6.87 -16.95 -6.52
CA GLU A 115 -5.51 -17.42 -6.74
C GLU A 115 -4.48 -16.32 -6.51
N ASP A 116 -4.73 -15.09 -6.99
CA ASP A 116 -3.83 -13.96 -6.76
C ASP A 116 -3.77 -13.57 -5.29
N MET A 117 -4.92 -13.58 -4.60
CA MET A 117 -4.97 -13.31 -3.15
C MET A 117 -4.20 -14.36 -2.36
N LEU A 118 -4.30 -15.64 -2.71
CA LEU A 118 -3.52 -16.69 -2.08
C LEU A 118 -2.01 -16.54 -2.33
N LYS A 119 -1.60 -16.08 -3.52
CA LYS A 119 -0.19 -15.75 -3.80
C LYS A 119 0.30 -14.58 -2.93
N VAL A 120 -0.52 -13.54 -2.75
CA VAL A 120 -0.19 -12.42 -1.84
C VAL A 120 -0.05 -12.95 -0.41
N ILE A 121 -1.02 -13.71 0.09
CA ILE A 121 -1.00 -14.30 1.42
C ILE A 121 0.26 -15.16 1.63
N ALA A 122 0.58 -16.03 0.67
CA ALA A 122 1.78 -16.85 0.70
C ALA A 122 3.05 -15.98 0.75
N PHE A 123 3.15 -14.95 -0.08
CA PHE A 123 4.29 -14.03 -0.09
C PHE A 123 4.46 -13.33 1.27
N LEU A 124 3.38 -12.81 1.85
CA LEU A 124 3.43 -12.13 3.15
C LEU A 124 3.87 -13.08 4.27
N ARG A 125 3.35 -14.30 4.29
CA ARG A 125 3.68 -15.34 5.26
C ARG A 125 5.13 -15.81 5.11
N ASP A 126 5.54 -16.17 3.89
CA ASP A 126 6.85 -16.78 3.62
C ASP A 126 8.00 -15.80 3.87
N ASN A 127 7.74 -14.50 3.76
CA ASN A 127 8.66 -13.43 4.14
C ASN A 127 8.47 -12.91 5.58
N SER A 128 7.56 -13.53 6.36
CA SER A 128 7.27 -13.14 7.75
C SER A 128 6.97 -11.65 7.93
N ILE A 129 6.21 -11.05 6.99
CA ILE A 129 5.92 -9.62 7.01
C ILE A 129 4.84 -9.31 8.05
N PRO A 130 5.11 -8.44 9.06
CA PRO A 130 4.16 -8.12 10.12
C PRO A 130 3.10 -7.14 9.62
N VAL A 131 2.06 -7.65 8.96
CA VAL A 131 0.95 -6.83 8.43
C VAL A 131 -0.04 -6.50 9.55
N LEU A 132 -0.28 -5.22 9.77
CA LEU A 132 -1.25 -4.73 10.77
C LEU A 132 -2.68 -4.67 10.22
N GLN A 133 -2.82 -4.42 8.93
CA GLN A 133 -4.11 -4.30 8.25
C GLN A 133 -3.95 -4.58 6.76
N VAL A 134 -4.99 -5.19 6.16
CA VAL A 134 -5.14 -5.30 4.71
C VAL A 134 -6.36 -4.49 4.28
N ASN A 135 -6.17 -3.64 3.29
CA ASN A 135 -7.21 -2.83 2.67
C ASN A 135 -7.45 -3.29 1.23
N LEU A 136 -8.61 -3.86 0.96
CA LEU A 136 -9.06 -4.16 -0.40
C LEU A 136 -9.74 -2.91 -0.95
N LEU A 137 -9.10 -2.25 -1.91
CA LEU A 137 -9.56 -0.98 -2.46
C LEU A 137 -10.21 -1.22 -3.84
N PRO A 138 -11.54 -1.33 -3.92
CA PRO A 138 -12.20 -1.48 -5.21
C PRO A 138 -11.86 -0.30 -6.12
N TYR A 139 -11.63 -0.58 -7.40
CA TYR A 139 -11.40 0.46 -8.39
C TYR A 139 -12.50 1.53 -8.36
N HIS A 140 -12.11 2.78 -8.37
CA HIS A 140 -13.00 3.93 -8.46
C HIS A 140 -12.51 4.89 -9.53
N GLU A 141 -13.43 5.41 -10.31
CA GLU A 141 -13.15 6.43 -11.33
C GLU A 141 -12.74 7.81 -10.74
N LEU A 142 -12.79 7.97 -9.42
CA LEU A 142 -12.42 9.22 -8.72
C LEU A 142 -10.99 9.71 -9.05
N GLY A 143 -10.10 8.82 -9.48
CA GLY A 143 -8.78 9.21 -10.00
C GLY A 143 -8.85 10.00 -11.31
N GLN A 144 -9.90 9.81 -12.10
CA GLN A 144 -10.12 10.51 -13.36
C GLN A 144 -10.59 11.95 -13.15
N ASP A 145 -11.39 12.22 -12.11
CA ASP A 145 -11.78 13.60 -11.75
C ASP A 145 -10.57 14.47 -11.40
N LYS A 146 -9.50 13.86 -10.92
CA LYS A 146 -8.23 14.52 -10.65
C LYS A 146 -7.45 14.83 -11.93
N LEU A 147 -7.57 13.99 -12.95
CA LEU A 147 -6.98 14.22 -14.28
C LEU A 147 -7.72 15.34 -15.01
N GLU A 148 -9.05 15.40 -14.96
CA GLU A 148 -9.84 16.50 -15.52
C GLU A 148 -9.47 17.84 -14.90
N LYS A 149 -9.34 17.91 -13.57
CA LYS A 149 -8.89 19.12 -12.85
C LYS A 149 -7.48 19.55 -13.23
N LEU A 150 -6.66 18.65 -13.78
CA LEU A 150 -5.31 18.92 -14.28
C LEU A 150 -5.29 19.16 -15.80
N GLY A 151 -6.47 19.31 -16.45
CA GLY A 151 -6.58 19.57 -17.89
C GLY A 151 -6.18 18.38 -18.77
N LYS A 152 -6.18 17.14 -18.22
CA LYS A 152 -5.90 15.92 -18.97
C LYS A 152 -7.21 15.25 -19.39
N GLU A 153 -7.21 14.66 -20.58
CA GLU A 153 -8.37 13.93 -21.09
C GLU A 153 -8.68 12.70 -20.22
N ARG A 154 -9.98 12.45 -20.04
CA ARG A 154 -10.50 11.27 -19.37
C ARG A 154 -10.28 10.05 -20.28
N HIS A 155 -9.54 9.07 -19.81
CA HIS A 155 -9.39 7.80 -20.52
C HIS A 155 -10.28 6.74 -19.85
N ASP A 156 -11.28 6.28 -20.59
CA ASP A 156 -12.03 5.08 -20.20
C ASP A 156 -11.13 3.85 -20.44
N TYR A 157 -10.60 3.29 -19.38
CA TYR A 157 -9.80 2.07 -19.42
C TYR A 157 -10.68 0.80 -19.44
N GLY A 158 -12.01 0.94 -19.39
CA GLY A 158 -12.94 -0.19 -19.30
C GLY A 158 -12.80 -1.00 -18.01
N PHE A 159 -12.18 -0.45 -16.99
CA PHE A 159 -12.00 -1.12 -15.70
C PHE A 159 -13.25 -1.02 -14.84
N ASN A 160 -13.62 -2.13 -14.21
CA ASN A 160 -14.74 -2.21 -13.31
C ASN A 160 -14.29 -2.61 -11.90
N PRO A 161 -14.96 -2.14 -10.84
CA PRO A 161 -14.72 -2.64 -9.50
C PRO A 161 -15.24 -4.09 -9.37
N PRO A 162 -14.61 -4.91 -8.52
CA PRO A 162 -15.17 -6.20 -8.12
C PRO A 162 -16.54 -6.03 -7.46
N SER A 163 -17.40 -7.05 -7.56
CA SER A 163 -18.70 -7.03 -6.89
C SER A 163 -18.55 -7.02 -5.36
N LYS A 164 -19.55 -6.46 -4.65
CA LYS A 164 -19.54 -6.47 -3.18
C LYS A 164 -19.50 -7.88 -2.60
N GLN A 165 -20.17 -8.84 -3.24
CA GLN A 165 -20.14 -10.24 -2.83
C GLN A 165 -18.71 -10.78 -2.93
N HIS A 166 -18.06 -10.62 -4.08
CA HIS A 166 -16.68 -11.08 -4.30
C HIS A 166 -15.70 -10.43 -3.33
N LEU A 167 -15.79 -9.11 -3.08
CA LEU A 167 -14.95 -8.44 -2.09
C LEU A 167 -15.12 -9.03 -0.68
N ASN A 168 -16.35 -9.39 -0.26
CA ASN A 168 -16.58 -10.03 1.02
C ASN A 168 -15.97 -11.45 1.07
N GLU A 169 -16.02 -12.19 -0.03
CA GLU A 169 -15.37 -13.50 -0.15
C GLU A 169 -13.84 -13.37 0.01
N LEU A 170 -13.24 -12.37 -0.63
CA LEU A 170 -11.81 -12.08 -0.47
C LEU A 170 -11.45 -11.67 0.96
N VAL A 171 -12.27 -10.86 1.63
CA VAL A 171 -12.07 -10.54 3.06
C VAL A 171 -12.08 -11.80 3.91
N GLN A 172 -13.03 -12.70 3.67
CA GLN A 172 -13.08 -13.99 4.38
C GLN A 172 -11.84 -14.84 4.13
N LEU A 173 -11.35 -14.87 2.88
CA LEU A 173 -10.13 -15.59 2.51
C LEU A 173 -8.92 -15.09 3.31
N PHE A 174 -8.71 -13.78 3.40
CA PHE A 174 -7.64 -13.19 4.21
C PHE A 174 -7.80 -13.53 5.70
N ASN A 175 -9.02 -13.41 6.25
CA ASN A 175 -9.29 -13.72 7.66
C ASN A 175 -9.01 -15.19 7.99
N GLN A 176 -9.41 -16.13 7.13
CA GLN A 176 -9.14 -17.57 7.28
C GLN A 176 -7.64 -17.91 7.26
N ASN A 177 -6.84 -17.04 6.64
CA ASN A 177 -5.39 -17.16 6.58
C ASN A 177 -4.65 -16.29 7.62
N GLY A 178 -5.36 -15.80 8.66
CA GLY A 178 -4.76 -15.12 9.81
C GLY A 178 -4.69 -13.60 9.70
N TYR A 179 -5.15 -12.99 8.61
CA TYR A 179 -5.18 -11.54 8.43
C TYR A 179 -6.54 -10.97 8.84
N ASN A 180 -6.85 -11.06 10.16
CA ASN A 180 -8.18 -10.75 10.72
C ASN A 180 -8.57 -9.26 10.65
N ASN A 181 -7.64 -8.37 10.36
CA ASN A 181 -7.91 -6.94 10.17
C ASN A 181 -7.94 -6.58 8.68
N THR A 182 -8.71 -7.35 7.89
CA THR A 182 -8.93 -7.07 6.48
C THR A 182 -10.22 -6.28 6.28
N LYS A 183 -10.17 -5.21 5.50
CA LYS A 183 -11.29 -4.28 5.28
C LYS A 183 -11.45 -3.98 3.79
N ILE A 184 -12.67 -3.61 3.41
CA ILE A 184 -13.00 -3.03 2.11
C ILE A 184 -12.93 -1.51 2.26
N GLY A 185 -12.12 -0.87 1.42
CA GLY A 185 -11.85 0.56 1.52
C GLY A 185 -10.65 0.88 2.42
N GLY A 186 -10.33 2.16 2.53
CA GLY A 186 -9.19 2.68 3.27
C GLY A 186 -9.54 3.80 4.22
#